data_ea618c23887f5c0346b19635bf2d883a
#
_entry.id   ea618c23887f5c0346b19635bf2d883a
#
_cell.length_a   1.000
_cell.length_b   1.000
_cell.length_c   1.000
_cell.angle_alpha   90.00
_cell.angle_beta   90.00
_cell.angle_gamma   90.00
#
_symmetry.space_group_name_H-M   'P 1'
#
loop_
_entity.id
_entity.type
_entity.pdbx_description
1 polymer ?
#
loop_
_entity_poly.entity_id
_entity_poly.type
_entity_poly.pdbx_seq_one_letter_code
_entity_poly.pdbx_strand_id
1 'polypeptide(L)'
;MHNSYESQPHLRPIPQQRVIEKMDWYMSRRDYAGAERHLLYWLEEARQGGDLRGALMLRNELVGHYRKTGQRDKALENGEAALALLERLDFGDTISAGTTCVNFATALNAFGENERALALFERARPIYESSAATRPELLGGLYNNMALTCVALGRYGEAEALYDRAMAVMAKAPHGALEQAITCLNRADLVEARDGMEAGEGAIYALADRAVALLDDASLAHDGYYAFVCEKCAPTLEYYGYFDDARRLKEEAERIYAGA
;
A
#
# COMPACT_ATOMS: atom_id res chain seq x y z
N MET A 1 -9.94 -52.57 21.87
CA MET A 1 -9.07 -51.78 20.97
C MET A 1 -9.98 -50.88 20.15
N HIS A 2 -10.18 -49.64 20.58
CA HIS A 2 -10.92 -48.62 19.82
C HIS A 2 -9.90 -47.88 18.99
N ASN A 3 -9.94 -48.11 17.68
CA ASN A 3 -9.14 -47.41 16.72
C ASN A 3 -9.85 -46.09 16.39
N SER A 4 -9.53 -45.04 17.13
CA SER A 4 -9.96 -43.66 16.80
C SER A 4 -9.09 -43.17 15.63
N TYR A 5 -9.54 -43.43 14.41
CA TYR A 5 -9.09 -42.67 13.26
C TYR A 5 -9.65 -41.26 13.43
N GLU A 6 -8.89 -40.39 14.09
CA GLU A 6 -9.05 -38.95 13.91
C GLU A 6 -8.72 -38.66 12.45
N SER A 7 -9.74 -38.52 11.63
CA SER A 7 -9.59 -38.02 10.25
C SER A 7 -8.97 -36.62 10.33
N GLN A 8 -7.73 -36.52 9.90
CA GLN A 8 -7.12 -35.18 9.68
C GLN A 8 -8.09 -34.38 8.82
N PRO A 9 -8.42 -33.14 9.20
CA PRO A 9 -9.30 -32.32 8.40
C PRO A 9 -8.68 -32.17 7.02
N HIS A 10 -9.41 -32.63 5.98
CA HIS A 10 -8.96 -32.48 4.60
C HIS A 10 -8.82 -31.01 4.29
N LEU A 11 -7.57 -30.53 4.14
CA LEU A 11 -7.28 -29.16 3.69
C LEU A 11 -7.99 -28.90 2.35
N ARG A 12 -8.84 -27.87 2.31
CA ARG A 12 -9.54 -27.41 1.10
C ARG A 12 -9.13 -25.96 0.80
N PRO A 13 -8.08 -25.74 -0.01
CA PRO A 13 -7.62 -24.41 -0.36
C PRO A 13 -8.68 -23.64 -1.16
N ILE A 14 -8.83 -22.35 -0.87
CA ILE A 14 -9.66 -21.46 -1.67
C ILE A 14 -8.98 -21.13 -3.01
N PRO A 15 -9.75 -20.80 -4.07
CA PRO A 15 -9.21 -20.44 -5.38
C PRO A 15 -8.70 -18.98 -5.37
N GLN A 16 -7.56 -18.71 -4.72
CA GLN A 16 -7.06 -17.37 -4.40
C GLN A 16 -7.08 -16.42 -5.60
N GLN A 17 -6.56 -16.83 -6.77
CA GLN A 17 -6.53 -15.99 -7.96
C GLN A 17 -7.94 -15.52 -8.38
N ARG A 18 -8.91 -16.43 -8.44
CA ARG A 18 -10.30 -16.09 -8.81
C ARG A 18 -10.95 -15.17 -7.78
N VAL A 19 -10.59 -15.32 -6.52
CA VAL A 19 -11.09 -14.46 -5.43
C VAL A 19 -10.59 -13.04 -5.63
N ILE A 20 -9.29 -12.85 -5.91
CA ILE A 20 -8.69 -11.54 -6.16
C ILE A 20 -9.24 -10.91 -7.45
N GLU A 21 -9.29 -11.64 -8.58
CA GLU A 21 -9.86 -11.15 -9.83
C GLU A 21 -11.30 -10.63 -9.64
N LYS A 22 -12.11 -11.34 -8.83
CA LYS A 22 -13.48 -10.89 -8.56
C LYS A 22 -13.52 -9.70 -7.60
N MET A 23 -12.60 -9.61 -6.64
CA MET A 23 -12.44 -8.44 -5.79
C MET A 23 -12.09 -7.21 -6.64
N ASP A 24 -11.10 -7.31 -7.54
CA ASP A 24 -10.70 -6.23 -8.45
C ASP A 24 -11.88 -5.76 -9.32
N TRP A 25 -12.71 -6.70 -9.78
CA TRP A 25 -13.94 -6.38 -10.50
C TRP A 25 -14.92 -5.55 -9.68
N TYR A 26 -15.10 -5.82 -8.37
CA TYR A 26 -15.92 -4.99 -7.49
C TYR A 26 -15.27 -3.62 -7.26
N MET A 27 -13.95 -3.60 -7.03
CA MET A 27 -13.21 -2.37 -6.75
C MET A 27 -13.22 -1.40 -7.95
N SER A 28 -13.06 -1.91 -9.18
CA SER A 28 -13.14 -1.10 -10.41
C SER A 28 -14.50 -0.44 -10.62
N ARG A 29 -15.56 -1.00 -10.01
CA ARG A 29 -16.93 -0.45 -10.03
C ARG A 29 -17.29 0.35 -8.80
N ARG A 30 -16.35 0.53 -7.87
CA ARG A 30 -16.57 1.15 -6.57
C ARG A 30 -17.70 0.47 -5.76
N ASP A 31 -17.98 -0.81 -6.04
CA ASP A 31 -18.92 -1.63 -5.26
C ASP A 31 -18.22 -2.19 -4.02
N TYR A 32 -17.93 -1.31 -3.06
CA TYR A 32 -17.24 -1.67 -1.82
C TYR A 32 -18.05 -2.65 -0.98
N ALA A 33 -19.38 -2.55 -0.98
CA ALA A 33 -20.23 -3.49 -0.25
C ALA A 33 -20.20 -4.90 -0.87
N GLY A 34 -20.15 -4.99 -2.20
CA GLY A 34 -19.95 -6.26 -2.91
C GLY A 34 -18.60 -6.88 -2.64
N ALA A 35 -17.54 -6.07 -2.63
CA ALA A 35 -16.18 -6.50 -2.28
C ALA A 35 -16.12 -7.06 -0.85
N GLU A 36 -16.67 -6.35 0.13
CA GLU A 36 -16.70 -6.80 1.53
C GLU A 36 -17.40 -8.17 1.67
N ARG A 37 -18.63 -8.29 1.13
CA ARG A 37 -19.38 -9.58 1.17
C ARG A 37 -18.60 -10.71 0.53
N HIS A 38 -17.94 -10.46 -0.59
CA HIS A 38 -17.12 -11.44 -1.31
C HIS A 38 -15.94 -11.91 -0.47
N LEU A 39 -15.17 -10.99 0.12
CA LEU A 39 -14.01 -11.31 0.95
C LEU A 39 -14.42 -12.07 2.22
N LEU A 40 -15.51 -11.66 2.88
CA LEU A 40 -16.01 -12.33 4.08
C LEU A 40 -16.52 -13.74 3.80
N TYR A 41 -17.22 -13.94 2.66
CA TYR A 41 -17.63 -15.27 2.24
C TYR A 41 -16.44 -16.21 2.10
N TRP A 42 -15.39 -15.79 1.36
CA TRP A 42 -14.22 -16.64 1.17
C TRP A 42 -13.39 -16.82 2.44
N LEU A 43 -13.38 -15.85 3.34
CA LEU A 43 -12.72 -15.99 4.64
C LEU A 43 -13.37 -17.11 5.47
N GLU A 44 -14.70 -17.20 5.43
CA GLU A 44 -15.43 -18.30 6.10
C GLU A 44 -15.15 -19.64 5.41
N GLU A 45 -15.12 -19.70 4.08
CA GLU A 45 -14.74 -20.92 3.34
C GLU A 45 -13.30 -21.37 3.66
N ALA A 46 -12.34 -20.44 3.73
CA ALA A 46 -10.97 -20.73 4.13
C ALA A 46 -10.89 -21.28 5.55
N ARG A 47 -11.67 -20.69 6.49
CA ARG A 47 -11.74 -21.14 7.89
C ARG A 47 -12.29 -22.57 7.98
N GLN A 48 -13.40 -22.87 7.31
CA GLN A 48 -14.01 -24.20 7.29
C GLN A 48 -13.14 -25.25 6.60
N GLY A 49 -12.40 -24.83 5.55
CA GLY A 49 -11.47 -25.67 4.81
C GLY A 49 -10.11 -25.87 5.48
N GLY A 50 -9.83 -25.19 6.61
CA GLY A 50 -8.52 -25.20 7.28
C GLY A 50 -7.41 -24.50 6.49
N ASP A 51 -7.76 -23.66 5.51
CA ASP A 51 -6.80 -22.94 4.65
C ASP A 51 -6.27 -21.66 5.33
N LEU A 52 -5.26 -21.82 6.18
CA LEU A 52 -4.64 -20.69 6.89
C LEU A 52 -3.94 -19.69 5.93
N ARG A 53 -3.42 -20.15 4.79
CA ARG A 53 -2.76 -19.28 3.80
C ARG A 53 -3.81 -18.43 3.05
N GLY A 54 -4.92 -19.04 2.67
CA GLY A 54 -6.05 -18.33 2.09
C GLY A 54 -6.65 -17.34 3.09
N ALA A 55 -6.81 -17.73 4.35
CA ALA A 55 -7.27 -16.82 5.40
C ALA A 55 -6.34 -15.63 5.61
N LEU A 56 -5.01 -15.83 5.60
CA LEU A 56 -4.02 -14.75 5.69
C LEU A 56 -4.14 -13.76 4.53
N MET A 57 -4.23 -14.27 3.30
CA MET A 57 -4.44 -13.44 2.11
C MET A 57 -5.71 -12.59 2.26
N LEU A 58 -6.85 -13.21 2.59
CA LEU A 58 -8.14 -12.53 2.73
C LEU A 58 -8.15 -11.49 3.85
N ARG A 59 -7.46 -11.75 4.95
CA ARG A 59 -7.28 -10.76 6.03
C ARG A 59 -6.49 -9.54 5.56
N ASN A 60 -5.44 -9.73 4.77
CA ASN A 60 -4.69 -8.63 4.16
C ASN A 60 -5.57 -7.78 3.23
N GLU A 61 -6.40 -8.42 2.39
CA GLU A 61 -7.33 -7.71 1.51
C GLU A 61 -8.39 -6.92 2.32
N LEU A 62 -8.92 -7.52 3.40
CA LEU A 62 -9.87 -6.86 4.29
C LEU A 62 -9.24 -5.65 5.01
N VAL A 63 -7.98 -5.72 5.44
CA VAL A 63 -7.26 -4.57 6.01
C VAL A 63 -7.23 -3.41 5.01
N GLY A 64 -6.84 -3.67 3.75
CA GLY A 64 -6.82 -2.68 2.69
C GLY A 64 -8.21 -2.11 2.38
N HIS A 65 -9.21 -2.99 2.29
CA HIS A 65 -10.60 -2.62 2.05
C HIS A 65 -11.15 -1.71 3.16
N TYR A 66 -10.97 -2.09 4.42
CA TYR A 66 -11.47 -1.31 5.56
C TYR A 66 -10.71 -0.01 5.77
N ARG A 67 -9.40 0.02 5.46
CA ARG A 67 -8.64 1.28 5.40
C ARG A 67 -9.24 2.23 4.35
N LYS A 68 -9.52 1.74 3.13
CA LYS A 68 -10.09 2.53 2.04
C LYS A 68 -11.50 3.04 2.35
N THR A 69 -12.29 2.27 3.09
CA THR A 69 -13.67 2.62 3.46
C THR A 69 -13.80 3.29 4.84
N GLY A 70 -12.67 3.61 5.51
CA GLY A 70 -12.66 4.33 6.78
C GLY A 70 -13.16 3.53 7.99
N GLN A 71 -13.22 2.20 7.90
CA GLN A 71 -13.73 1.32 8.94
C GLN A 71 -12.60 0.86 9.87
N ARG A 72 -12.15 1.77 10.74
CA ARG A 72 -10.97 1.59 11.61
C ARG A 72 -10.98 0.27 12.38
N ASP A 73 -12.01 0.00 13.16
CA ASP A 73 -12.03 -1.15 14.08
C ASP A 73 -11.94 -2.48 13.33
N LYS A 74 -12.63 -2.60 12.20
CA LYS A 74 -12.54 -3.78 11.34
C LYS A 74 -11.16 -3.93 10.69
N ALA A 75 -10.51 -2.82 10.30
CA ALA A 75 -9.16 -2.87 9.76
C ALA A 75 -8.17 -3.37 10.81
N LEU A 76 -8.27 -2.87 12.05
CA LEU A 76 -7.41 -3.29 13.16
C LEU A 76 -7.64 -4.76 13.51
N GLU A 77 -8.89 -5.20 13.66
CA GLU A 77 -9.23 -6.61 13.94
C GLU A 77 -8.63 -7.56 12.91
N ASN A 78 -8.76 -7.23 11.61
CA ASN A 78 -8.21 -8.05 10.55
C ASN A 78 -6.68 -8.01 10.50
N GLY A 79 -6.06 -6.88 10.81
CA GLY A 79 -4.60 -6.76 10.91
C GLY A 79 -4.01 -7.61 12.03
N GLU A 80 -4.57 -7.53 13.23
CA GLU A 80 -4.15 -8.37 14.37
C GLU A 80 -4.34 -9.87 14.06
N ALA A 81 -5.47 -10.23 13.47
CA ALA A 81 -5.72 -11.61 13.08
C ALA A 81 -4.77 -12.10 11.97
N ALA A 82 -4.34 -11.23 11.05
CA ALA A 82 -3.34 -11.56 10.05
C ALA A 82 -1.96 -11.81 10.69
N LEU A 83 -1.53 -10.97 11.64
CA LEU A 83 -0.29 -11.18 12.40
C LEU A 83 -0.31 -12.51 13.17
N ALA A 84 -1.42 -12.83 13.84
CA ALA A 84 -1.57 -14.11 14.53
C ALA A 84 -1.51 -15.33 13.59
N LEU A 85 -1.98 -15.19 12.35
CA LEU A 85 -1.85 -16.23 11.32
C LEU A 85 -0.41 -16.41 10.86
N LEU A 86 0.40 -15.35 10.77
CA LEU A 86 1.82 -15.46 10.44
C LEU A 86 2.58 -16.31 11.46
N GLU A 87 2.30 -16.11 12.75
CA GLU A 87 2.89 -16.91 13.84
C GLU A 87 2.50 -18.38 13.73
N ARG A 88 1.20 -18.66 13.48
CA ARG A 88 0.70 -20.04 13.32
C ARG A 88 1.26 -20.74 12.10
N LEU A 89 1.63 -20.00 11.04
CA LEU A 89 2.19 -20.52 9.80
C LEU A 89 3.72 -20.64 9.84
N ASP A 90 4.35 -20.12 10.88
CA ASP A 90 5.83 -19.99 10.97
C ASP A 90 6.41 -19.22 9.77
N PHE A 91 5.74 -18.12 9.41
CA PHE A 91 6.10 -17.29 8.24
C PHE A 91 6.93 -16.04 8.60
N GLY A 92 7.52 -16.00 9.80
CA GLY A 92 8.13 -14.81 10.38
C GLY A 92 9.06 -13.99 9.47
N ASP A 93 9.86 -14.67 8.64
CA ASP A 93 10.89 -14.04 7.80
C ASP A 93 10.59 -14.13 6.28
N THR A 94 9.34 -14.37 5.92
CA THR A 94 8.94 -14.46 4.51
C THR A 94 8.53 -13.10 3.94
N ILE A 95 8.64 -12.91 2.62
CA ILE A 95 8.09 -11.73 1.93
C ILE A 95 6.59 -11.55 2.25
N SER A 96 5.84 -12.63 2.39
CA SER A 96 4.43 -12.59 2.80
C SER A 96 4.26 -11.96 4.18
N ALA A 97 5.15 -12.27 5.13
CA ALA A 97 5.14 -11.60 6.44
C ALA A 97 5.48 -10.12 6.34
N GLY A 98 6.50 -9.76 5.57
CA GLY A 98 6.82 -8.36 5.28
C GLY A 98 5.61 -7.62 4.70
N THR A 99 4.94 -8.20 3.71
CA THR A 99 3.74 -7.62 3.08
C THR A 99 2.59 -7.45 4.08
N THR A 100 2.34 -8.45 4.93
CA THR A 100 1.32 -8.35 5.98
C THR A 100 1.63 -7.22 6.96
N CYS A 101 2.87 -7.11 7.41
CA CYS A 101 3.31 -6.01 8.28
C CYS A 101 3.13 -4.65 7.61
N VAL A 102 3.51 -4.51 6.33
CA VAL A 102 3.35 -3.26 5.56
C VAL A 102 1.89 -2.88 5.38
N ASN A 103 1.02 -3.83 5.02
CA ASN A 103 -0.40 -3.58 4.83
C ASN A 103 -1.07 -3.11 6.13
N PHE A 104 -0.78 -3.79 7.22
CA PHE A 104 -1.35 -3.40 8.51
C PHE A 104 -0.78 -2.08 9.02
N ALA A 105 0.54 -1.86 8.91
CA ALA A 105 1.17 -0.60 9.24
C ALA A 105 0.58 0.58 8.46
N THR A 106 0.33 0.40 7.16
CA THR A 106 -0.32 1.41 6.32
C THR A 106 -1.74 1.75 6.80
N ALA A 107 -2.48 0.75 7.27
CA ALA A 107 -3.80 0.99 7.86
C ALA A 107 -3.70 1.71 9.21
N LEU A 108 -2.78 1.30 10.08
CA LEU A 108 -2.51 1.98 11.36
C LEU A 108 -2.14 3.46 11.16
N ASN A 109 -1.23 3.74 10.21
CA ASN A 109 -0.84 5.11 9.87
C ASN A 109 -2.04 5.94 9.39
N ALA A 110 -2.88 5.38 8.50
CA ALA A 110 -4.10 6.05 8.02
C ALA A 110 -5.11 6.38 9.14
N PHE A 111 -5.06 5.64 10.25
CA PHE A 111 -5.90 5.88 11.44
C PHE A 111 -5.16 6.61 12.59
N GLY A 112 -3.97 7.16 12.32
CA GLY A 112 -3.21 7.98 13.27
C GLY A 112 -2.42 7.19 14.33
N GLU A 113 -2.33 5.85 14.22
CA GLU A 113 -1.56 5.00 15.13
C GLU A 113 -0.09 4.87 14.68
N ASN A 114 0.58 6.01 14.56
CA ASN A 114 1.86 6.16 13.86
C ASN A 114 3.02 5.38 14.52
N GLU A 115 3.11 5.33 15.85
CA GLU A 115 4.15 4.57 16.55
C GLU A 115 4.00 3.06 16.30
N ARG A 116 2.76 2.54 16.34
CA ARG A 116 2.48 1.14 16.03
C ARG A 116 2.76 0.81 14.57
N ALA A 117 2.40 1.72 13.67
CA ALA A 117 2.71 1.61 12.25
C ALA A 117 4.20 1.50 12.01
N LEU A 118 4.99 2.42 12.62
CA LEU A 118 6.43 2.42 12.46
C LEU A 118 7.08 1.12 12.96
N ALA A 119 6.63 0.59 14.10
CA ALA A 119 7.14 -0.69 14.63
C ALA A 119 6.91 -1.87 13.65
N LEU A 120 5.77 -1.91 12.95
CA LEU A 120 5.50 -2.95 11.94
C LEU A 120 6.31 -2.73 10.66
N PHE A 121 6.50 -1.50 10.22
CA PHE A 121 7.39 -1.19 9.09
C PHE A 121 8.84 -1.59 9.41
N GLU A 122 9.33 -1.30 10.62
CA GLU A 122 10.65 -1.73 11.08
C GLU A 122 10.80 -3.27 11.14
N ARG A 123 9.72 -4.00 11.42
CA ARG A 123 9.70 -5.47 11.31
C ARG A 123 9.78 -5.93 9.85
N ALA A 124 9.11 -5.26 8.93
CA ALA A 124 9.11 -5.61 7.50
C ALA A 124 10.44 -5.27 6.80
N ARG A 125 11.11 -4.20 7.23
CA ARG A 125 12.31 -3.68 6.57
C ARG A 125 13.41 -4.72 6.39
N PRO A 126 13.95 -5.42 7.41
CA PRO A 126 15.00 -6.41 7.24
C PRO A 126 14.57 -7.58 6.34
N ILE A 127 13.29 -7.96 6.34
CA ILE A 127 12.76 -9.00 5.45
C ILE A 127 12.91 -8.58 3.99
N TYR A 128 12.51 -7.35 3.67
CA TYR A 128 12.56 -6.84 2.30
C TYR A 128 13.99 -6.50 1.86
N GLU A 129 14.83 -5.95 2.74
CA GLU A 129 16.22 -5.60 2.45
C GLU A 129 17.09 -6.85 2.22
N SER A 130 16.86 -7.95 2.94
CA SER A 130 17.66 -9.17 2.86
C SER A 130 17.29 -10.12 1.73
N SER A 131 16.06 -10.05 1.22
CA SER A 131 15.56 -10.98 0.23
C SER A 131 15.84 -10.51 -1.21
N ALA A 132 16.63 -11.28 -1.95
CA ALA A 132 16.86 -11.04 -3.38
C ALA A 132 15.58 -11.16 -4.24
N ALA A 133 14.52 -11.77 -3.72
CA ALA A 133 13.22 -11.88 -4.38
C ALA A 133 12.32 -10.65 -4.12
N THR A 134 12.73 -9.71 -3.28
CA THR A 134 11.98 -8.47 -3.05
C THR A 134 12.05 -7.59 -4.29
N ARG A 135 10.90 -7.31 -4.87
CA ARG A 135 10.83 -6.39 -6.00
C ARG A 135 11.11 -4.95 -5.53
N PRO A 136 11.80 -4.12 -6.35
CA PRO A 136 12.12 -2.73 -5.99
C PRO A 136 10.90 -1.91 -5.55
N GLU A 137 9.73 -2.16 -6.16
CA GLU A 137 8.49 -1.44 -5.85
C GLU A 137 8.00 -1.72 -4.42
N LEU A 138 8.19 -2.94 -3.91
CA LEU A 138 7.85 -3.26 -2.51
C LEU A 138 8.76 -2.54 -1.53
N LEU A 139 10.07 -2.53 -1.81
CA LEU A 139 11.05 -1.90 -0.94
C LEU A 139 10.93 -0.38 -0.97
N GLY A 140 10.77 0.22 -2.15
CA GLY A 140 10.57 1.65 -2.29
C GLY A 140 9.26 2.12 -1.68
N GLY A 141 8.16 1.35 -1.85
CA GLY A 141 6.88 1.61 -1.19
C GLY A 141 6.97 1.53 0.33
N LEU A 142 7.74 0.55 0.87
CA LEU A 142 8.02 0.47 2.30
C LEU A 142 8.73 1.74 2.80
N TYR A 143 9.80 2.18 2.14
CA TYR A 143 10.52 3.39 2.55
C TYR A 143 9.65 4.64 2.48
N ASN A 144 8.82 4.80 1.44
CA ASN A 144 7.86 5.90 1.34
C ASN A 144 6.85 5.89 2.51
N ASN A 145 6.27 4.74 2.84
CA ASN A 145 5.31 4.63 3.93
C ASN A 145 5.95 4.87 5.30
N MET A 146 7.18 4.38 5.52
CA MET A 146 7.95 4.69 6.72
C MET A 146 8.24 6.18 6.84
N ALA A 147 8.63 6.82 5.74
CA ALA A 147 8.91 8.25 5.71
C ALA A 147 7.68 9.08 6.05
N LEU A 148 6.52 8.79 5.45
CA LEU A 148 5.24 9.43 5.80
C LEU A 148 4.92 9.27 7.29
N THR A 149 5.15 8.09 7.85
CA THR A 149 4.95 7.84 9.29
C THR A 149 5.92 8.67 10.14
N CYS A 150 7.18 8.77 9.73
CA CYS A 150 8.18 9.62 10.41
C CYS A 150 7.81 11.10 10.33
N VAL A 151 7.26 11.59 9.21
CA VAL A 151 6.73 12.96 9.10
C VAL A 151 5.61 13.18 10.11
N ALA A 152 4.65 12.27 10.18
CA ALA A 152 3.54 12.35 11.14
C ALA A 152 4.00 12.34 12.61
N LEU A 153 5.18 11.76 12.90
CA LEU A 153 5.82 11.73 14.21
C LEU A 153 6.79 12.92 14.46
N GLY A 154 6.93 13.85 13.50
CA GLY A 154 7.90 14.96 13.59
C GLY A 154 9.36 14.55 13.43
N ARG A 155 9.64 13.31 12.99
CA ARG A 155 10.99 12.75 12.80
C ARG A 155 11.51 13.07 11.38
N TYR A 156 11.59 14.35 11.05
CA TYR A 156 11.83 14.84 9.67
C TYR A 156 13.16 14.37 9.06
N GLY A 157 14.25 14.35 9.84
CA GLY A 157 15.56 13.89 9.33
C GLY A 157 15.56 12.40 8.94
N GLU A 158 14.82 11.56 9.68
CA GLU A 158 14.67 10.15 9.34
C GLU A 158 13.78 9.97 8.11
N ALA A 159 12.71 10.77 8.00
CA ALA A 159 11.84 10.77 6.84
C ALA A 159 12.61 11.13 5.57
N GLU A 160 13.46 12.16 5.61
CA GLU A 160 14.29 12.58 4.48
C GLU A 160 15.23 11.47 4.00
N ALA A 161 15.93 10.81 4.95
CA ALA A 161 16.81 9.69 4.63
C ALA A 161 16.06 8.48 4.02
N LEU A 162 14.81 8.24 4.46
CA LEU A 162 13.96 7.18 3.91
C LEU A 162 13.47 7.52 2.50
N TYR A 163 13.09 8.77 2.23
CA TYR A 163 12.74 9.22 0.88
C TYR A 163 13.93 9.12 -0.08
N ASP A 164 15.16 9.45 0.35
CA ASP A 164 16.35 9.27 -0.48
C ASP A 164 16.57 7.79 -0.85
N ARG A 165 16.35 6.88 0.09
CA ARG A 165 16.39 5.43 -0.18
C ARG A 165 15.28 5.00 -1.16
N ALA A 166 14.05 5.49 -1.00
CA ALA A 166 12.95 5.22 -1.90
C ALA A 166 13.29 5.66 -3.33
N MET A 167 13.76 6.90 -3.51
CA MET A 167 14.19 7.45 -4.80
C MET A 167 15.27 6.59 -5.44
N ALA A 168 16.29 6.17 -4.68
CA ALA A 168 17.40 5.37 -5.20
C ALA A 168 16.97 3.96 -5.63
N VAL A 169 16.03 3.34 -4.92
CA VAL A 169 15.48 2.02 -5.27
C VAL A 169 14.59 2.13 -6.50
N MET A 170 13.69 3.13 -6.53
CA MET A 170 12.74 3.33 -7.62
C MET A 170 13.41 3.74 -8.92
N ALA A 171 14.57 4.41 -8.89
CA ALA A 171 15.35 4.72 -10.11
C ALA A 171 15.76 3.46 -10.90
N LYS A 172 15.68 2.28 -10.30
CA LYS A 172 16.02 0.98 -10.93
C LYS A 172 14.80 0.14 -11.30
N ALA A 173 13.60 0.61 -10.95
CA ALA A 173 12.36 -0.12 -11.20
C ALA A 173 11.77 0.22 -12.58
N PRO A 174 11.08 -0.71 -13.25
CA PRO A 174 10.47 -0.47 -14.57
C PRO A 174 9.48 0.71 -14.59
N HIS A 175 8.70 0.89 -13.54
CA HIS A 175 7.74 2.00 -13.36
C HIS A 175 8.25 3.03 -12.35
N GLY A 176 9.56 3.13 -12.21
CA GLY A 176 10.19 3.93 -11.16
C GLY A 176 9.89 5.42 -11.23
N ALA A 177 9.68 5.98 -12.42
CA ALA A 177 9.33 7.39 -12.59
C ALA A 177 8.01 7.74 -11.88
N LEU A 178 6.99 6.90 -11.98
CA LEU A 178 5.70 7.08 -11.31
C LEU A 178 5.83 7.10 -9.79
N GLU A 179 6.57 6.16 -9.23
CA GLU A 179 6.84 6.11 -7.79
C GLU A 179 7.72 7.26 -7.31
N GLN A 180 8.66 7.70 -8.14
CA GLN A 180 9.47 8.87 -7.84
C GLN A 180 8.64 10.17 -7.84
N ALA A 181 7.63 10.29 -8.69
CA ALA A 181 6.69 11.42 -8.69
C ALA A 181 5.93 11.49 -7.35
N ILE A 182 5.39 10.35 -6.88
CA ILE A 182 4.76 10.27 -5.55
C ILE A 182 5.76 10.67 -4.45
N THR A 183 7.01 10.18 -4.52
CA THR A 183 8.03 10.49 -3.53
C THR A 183 8.37 11.99 -3.52
N CYS A 184 8.44 12.63 -4.69
CA CYS A 184 8.67 14.07 -4.78
C CYS A 184 7.57 14.87 -4.07
N LEU A 185 6.29 14.53 -4.27
CA LEU A 185 5.18 15.21 -3.62
C LEU A 185 5.14 14.95 -2.10
N ASN A 186 5.39 13.70 -1.67
CA ASN A 186 5.54 13.41 -0.25
C ASN A 186 6.70 14.19 0.41
N ARG A 187 7.78 14.46 -0.33
CA ARG A 187 8.88 15.31 0.15
C ARG A 187 8.49 16.78 0.18
N ALA A 188 7.64 17.26 -0.72
CA ALA A 188 7.08 18.60 -0.64
C ALA A 188 6.27 18.79 0.64
N ASP A 189 5.41 17.81 0.96
CA ASP A 189 4.64 17.78 2.21
C ASP A 189 5.57 17.73 3.45
N LEU A 190 6.69 17.00 3.39
CA LEU A 190 7.71 17.00 4.46
C LEU A 190 8.33 18.38 4.65
N VAL A 191 8.72 19.05 3.56
CA VAL A 191 9.32 20.40 3.62
C VAL A 191 8.33 21.38 4.25
N GLU A 192 7.07 21.35 3.82
CA GLU A 192 6.04 22.20 4.43
C GLU A 192 5.85 21.89 5.91
N ALA A 193 5.77 20.62 6.31
CA ALA A 193 5.60 20.23 7.71
C ALA A 193 6.78 20.63 8.60
N ARG A 194 8.00 20.65 8.06
CA ARG A 194 9.22 21.00 8.78
C ARG A 194 9.48 22.50 8.84
N ASP A 195 9.35 23.18 7.70
CA ASP A 195 9.83 24.56 7.51
C ASP A 195 8.67 25.57 7.39
N GLY A 196 7.46 25.08 7.09
CA GLY A 196 6.31 25.89 6.73
C GLY A 196 6.31 26.28 5.26
N MET A 197 5.13 26.72 4.78
CA MET A 197 4.93 27.03 3.35
C MET A 197 5.82 28.17 2.87
N GLU A 198 5.94 29.26 3.65
CA GLU A 198 6.69 30.45 3.25
C GLU A 198 8.20 30.18 3.15
N ALA A 199 8.78 29.54 4.17
CA ALA A 199 10.22 29.25 4.20
C ALA A 199 10.60 28.11 3.24
N GLY A 200 9.69 27.15 3.03
CA GLY A 200 9.88 25.99 2.16
C GLY A 200 9.52 26.21 0.68
N GLU A 201 8.94 27.37 0.31
CA GLU A 201 8.31 27.62 -0.98
C GLU A 201 9.15 27.16 -2.18
N GLY A 202 10.39 27.60 -2.26
CA GLY A 202 11.28 27.27 -3.38
C GLY A 202 11.58 25.76 -3.48
N ALA A 203 11.74 25.06 -2.35
CA ALA A 203 11.98 23.62 -2.34
C ALA A 203 10.71 22.85 -2.68
N ILE A 204 9.56 23.28 -2.19
CA ILE A 204 8.24 22.69 -2.48
C ILE A 204 7.96 22.74 -3.99
N TYR A 205 8.09 23.93 -4.61
CA TYR A 205 7.85 24.05 -6.05
C TYR A 205 8.85 23.27 -6.89
N ALA A 206 10.14 23.24 -6.53
CA ALA A 206 11.13 22.43 -7.24
C ALA A 206 10.79 20.91 -7.19
N LEU A 207 10.21 20.43 -6.08
CA LEU A 207 9.76 19.05 -5.93
C LEU A 207 8.47 18.78 -6.72
N ALA A 208 7.53 19.72 -6.72
CA ALA A 208 6.30 19.62 -7.51
C ALA A 208 6.59 19.64 -9.02
N ASP A 209 7.46 20.57 -9.49
CA ASP A 209 7.91 20.62 -10.89
C ASP A 209 8.55 19.30 -11.32
N ARG A 210 9.39 18.72 -10.44
CA ARG A 210 10.00 17.42 -10.71
C ARG A 210 8.97 16.30 -10.78
N ALA A 211 7.95 16.32 -9.92
CA ALA A 211 6.87 15.34 -9.97
C ALA A 211 6.09 15.44 -11.29
N VAL A 212 5.73 16.64 -11.72
CA VAL A 212 5.07 16.88 -13.02
C VAL A 212 5.92 16.36 -14.16
N ALA A 213 7.22 16.71 -14.19
CA ALA A 213 8.13 16.25 -15.24
C ALA A 213 8.26 14.72 -15.31
N LEU A 214 8.21 14.03 -14.15
CA LEU A 214 8.22 12.56 -14.09
C LEU A 214 6.91 11.94 -14.59
N LEU A 215 5.77 12.60 -14.36
CA LEU A 215 4.46 12.16 -14.83
C LEU A 215 4.25 12.43 -16.34
N ASP A 216 4.97 13.41 -16.90
CA ASP A 216 4.92 13.79 -18.32
C ASP A 216 5.92 13.00 -19.19
N ASP A 217 6.63 12.03 -18.64
CA ASP A 217 7.59 11.24 -19.41
C ASP A 217 6.85 10.45 -20.51
N ALA A 218 7.15 10.77 -21.76
CA ALA A 218 6.50 10.17 -22.92
C ALA A 218 6.72 8.65 -23.06
N SER A 219 7.64 8.06 -22.30
CA SER A 219 7.88 6.62 -22.27
C SER A 219 6.92 5.87 -21.33
N LEU A 220 6.13 6.57 -20.53
CA LEU A 220 5.20 5.96 -19.59
C LEU A 220 4.04 5.26 -20.32
N ALA A 221 3.72 4.05 -19.89
CA ALA A 221 2.48 3.40 -20.30
C ALA A 221 1.31 4.04 -19.54
N HIS A 222 0.33 4.57 -20.26
CA HIS A 222 -0.90 5.11 -19.68
C HIS A 222 -1.90 4.00 -19.38
N ASP A 223 -1.55 3.14 -18.44
CA ASP A 223 -2.34 2.00 -17.97
C ASP A 223 -3.05 2.29 -16.63
N GLY A 224 -3.69 1.28 -16.08
CA GLY A 224 -4.39 1.41 -14.79
C GLY A 224 -3.49 1.81 -13.63
N TYR A 225 -2.18 1.49 -13.70
CA TYR A 225 -1.23 1.90 -12.67
C TYR A 225 -0.88 3.38 -12.80
N TYR A 226 -0.68 3.89 -14.02
CA TYR A 226 -0.55 5.32 -14.27
C TYR A 226 -1.77 6.09 -13.78
N ALA A 227 -2.99 5.61 -14.09
CA ALA A 227 -4.22 6.23 -13.61
C ALA A 227 -4.29 6.30 -12.07
N PHE A 228 -3.88 5.24 -11.38
CA PHE A 228 -3.80 5.21 -9.92
C PHE A 228 -2.82 6.26 -9.39
N VAL A 229 -1.65 6.42 -10.02
CA VAL A 229 -0.64 7.42 -9.62
C VAL A 229 -1.14 8.83 -9.88
N CYS A 230 -1.81 9.07 -11.01
CA CYS A 230 -2.45 10.35 -11.31
C CYS A 230 -3.48 10.75 -10.24
N GLU A 231 -4.37 9.83 -9.86
CA GLU A 231 -5.35 10.07 -8.76
C GLU A 231 -4.65 10.39 -7.43
N LYS A 232 -3.51 9.78 -7.18
CA LYS A 232 -2.77 9.97 -5.94
C LYS A 232 -2.00 11.30 -5.91
N CYS A 233 -1.45 11.74 -7.03
CA CYS A 233 -0.64 12.96 -7.13
C CYS A 233 -1.49 14.22 -7.28
N ALA A 234 -2.61 14.14 -7.99
CA ALA A 234 -3.43 15.30 -8.33
C ALA A 234 -3.86 16.16 -7.12
N PRO A 235 -4.31 15.59 -5.98
CA PRO A 235 -4.70 16.40 -4.81
C PRO A 235 -3.55 17.23 -4.23
N THR A 236 -2.34 16.68 -4.14
CA THR A 236 -1.17 17.40 -3.62
C THR A 236 -0.72 18.49 -4.60
N LEU A 237 -0.73 18.23 -5.91
CA LEU A 237 -0.46 19.23 -6.92
C LEU A 237 -1.48 20.38 -6.88
N GLU A 238 -2.77 20.06 -6.75
CA GLU A 238 -3.83 21.07 -6.59
C GLU A 238 -3.61 21.93 -5.34
N TYR A 239 -3.23 21.31 -4.23
CA TYR A 239 -2.92 21.99 -2.97
C TYR A 239 -1.77 23.00 -3.13
N TYR A 240 -0.72 22.65 -3.88
CA TYR A 240 0.41 23.53 -4.16
C TYR A 240 0.19 24.48 -5.35
N GLY A 241 -1.05 24.58 -5.88
CA GLY A 241 -1.41 25.55 -6.92
C GLY A 241 -1.19 25.10 -8.37
N TYR A 242 -0.84 23.84 -8.62
CA TYR A 242 -0.70 23.25 -9.95
C TYR A 242 -2.07 22.79 -10.49
N PHE A 243 -3.01 23.72 -10.60
CA PHE A 243 -4.42 23.43 -10.91
C PHE A 243 -4.63 22.79 -12.29
N ASP A 244 -3.86 23.21 -13.30
CA ASP A 244 -4.00 22.69 -14.65
C ASP A 244 -3.45 21.27 -14.75
N ASP A 245 -2.29 20.99 -14.14
CA ASP A 245 -1.72 19.63 -14.06
C ASP A 245 -2.63 18.70 -13.26
N ALA A 246 -3.10 19.12 -12.10
CA ALA A 246 -4.02 18.36 -11.30
C ALA A 246 -5.30 17.98 -12.05
N ARG A 247 -5.87 18.92 -12.81
CA ARG A 247 -7.06 18.68 -13.66
C ARG A 247 -6.75 17.68 -14.74
N ARG A 248 -5.65 17.89 -15.48
CA ARG A 248 -5.21 16.98 -16.55
C ARG A 248 -5.04 15.55 -16.04
N LEU A 249 -4.34 15.35 -14.91
CA LEU A 249 -4.13 14.03 -14.31
C LEU A 249 -5.44 13.35 -13.90
N LYS A 250 -6.39 14.10 -13.34
CA LYS A 250 -7.72 13.58 -12.99
C LYS A 250 -8.47 13.11 -14.23
N GLU A 251 -8.49 13.92 -15.29
CA GLU A 251 -9.15 13.59 -16.56
C GLU A 251 -8.52 12.38 -17.26
N GLU A 252 -7.19 12.24 -17.20
CA GLU A 252 -6.48 11.08 -17.74
C GLU A 252 -6.80 9.82 -16.98
N ALA A 253 -6.82 9.87 -15.65
CA ALA A 253 -7.20 8.73 -14.81
C ALA A 253 -8.64 8.29 -15.10
N GLU A 254 -9.58 9.22 -15.20
CA GLU A 254 -10.98 8.93 -15.51
C GLU A 254 -11.13 8.27 -16.89
N ARG A 255 -10.43 8.75 -17.92
CA ARG A 255 -10.44 8.14 -19.26
C ARG A 255 -9.96 6.69 -19.23
N ILE A 256 -8.84 6.43 -18.55
CA ILE A 256 -8.26 5.08 -18.44
C ILE A 256 -9.22 4.14 -17.72
N TYR A 257 -9.83 4.56 -16.61
CA TYR A 257 -10.79 3.74 -15.89
C TYR A 257 -12.10 3.52 -16.66
N ALA A 258 -12.49 4.45 -17.50
CA ALA A 258 -13.65 4.28 -18.39
C ALA A 258 -13.37 3.29 -19.54
N GLY A 259 -12.12 2.89 -19.75
CA GLY A 259 -11.72 1.99 -20.85
C GLY A 259 -11.66 2.68 -22.20
N ALA A 260 -11.46 3.98 -22.23
CA ALA A 260 -11.42 4.82 -23.43
C ALA A 260 -9.96 5.03 -23.90
#